data_89bdc64b0ea1d93eb64ff4b85df9e92e
#
_entry.id   89bdc64b0ea1d93eb64ff4b85df9e92e
#
_cell.length_a   1.000
_cell.length_b   1.000
_cell.length_c   1.000
_cell.angle_alpha   90.00
_cell.angle_beta   90.00
_cell.angle_gamma   90.00
#
_symmetry.space_group_name_H-M   'P 1'
#
loop_
_entity.id
_entity.type
_entity.pdbx_description
1 polymer ?
#
loop_
_entity_poly.entity_id
_entity_poly.type
_entity_poly.pdbx_seq_one_letter_code
_entity_poly.pdbx_strand_id
1 'polypeptide(L)'
;MSATLRNLRDFPRALTWSALTSGLLIVLISCTGPVAMVLQAARVGHFNQNQTASWLWACWVGSGVFGLLLSLRYRIPIIGAWSTPSVALLITGLADHSLAEAVSAYLVSAALIILVGITGIFQKLLDLVPRPVIMAMLAGVLFDFGVELFRQLPTDPAIVIAMLLAYFIARRFGWRAPVVSSLLIGLLVAFLLDEVKTPHLSWSLANPVFVSPEFSISSMLTLALPLTLLTLTTQYAPGMAVLTNSGYPTPTNTALIFGGALSFLGSPFLGSGVNSAAITAAIGAGPEAEPDASRRYTAGVVCGLTYILIGLMGATMVGLFGTLPSALLAALAGLGLLPAIGSSTHDSLSDPQYREAAMVTLLLTVSGMHPLSLGAPFWGLLAGVATHLIAKRIRA
;
A
#
# COMPACT_ATOMS: atom_id res chain seq x y z
N MET A 1 -16.93 -1.59 -31.94
CA MET A 1 -16.72 -0.68 -30.79
C MET A 1 -16.12 -1.51 -29.67
N SER A 2 -14.96 -1.15 -29.11
CA SER A 2 -14.34 -1.92 -28.02
C SER A 2 -15.26 -1.98 -26.78
N ALA A 3 -15.17 -3.05 -25.98
CA ALA A 3 -15.97 -3.19 -24.75
C ALA A 3 -15.80 -1.98 -23.83
N THR A 4 -14.59 -1.46 -23.75
CA THR A 4 -14.25 -0.26 -22.95
C THR A 4 -15.03 0.99 -23.39
N LEU A 5 -15.10 1.25 -24.71
CA LEU A 5 -15.85 2.41 -25.23
C LEU A 5 -17.36 2.30 -24.97
N ARG A 6 -17.92 1.09 -25.09
CA ARG A 6 -19.31 0.84 -24.74
C ARG A 6 -19.58 1.11 -23.26
N ASN A 7 -18.73 0.58 -22.38
CA ASN A 7 -18.88 0.74 -20.93
C ASN A 7 -18.65 2.20 -20.49
N LEU A 8 -17.77 2.94 -21.15
CA LEU A 8 -17.62 4.37 -20.92
C LEU A 8 -18.88 5.16 -21.30
N ARG A 9 -19.53 4.80 -22.41
CA ARG A 9 -20.82 5.41 -22.82
C ARG A 9 -21.95 5.11 -21.84
N ASP A 10 -21.94 3.91 -21.26
CA ASP A 10 -22.94 3.47 -20.29
C ASP A 10 -22.71 4.05 -18.88
N PHE A 11 -21.47 4.46 -18.56
CA PHE A 11 -21.06 4.91 -17.24
C PHE A 11 -21.97 6.00 -16.63
N PRO A 12 -22.35 7.10 -17.32
CA PRO A 12 -23.18 8.14 -16.72
C PRO A 12 -24.57 7.64 -16.29
N ARG A 13 -25.11 6.63 -16.99
CA ARG A 13 -26.41 6.01 -16.66
C ARG A 13 -26.30 4.95 -15.58
N ALA A 14 -25.12 4.33 -15.45
CA ALA A 14 -24.84 3.31 -14.43
C ALA A 14 -24.42 3.89 -13.09
N LEU A 15 -23.90 5.13 -13.08
CA LEU A 15 -23.42 5.79 -11.88
C LEU A 15 -24.56 6.10 -10.91
N THR A 16 -24.37 5.72 -9.64
CA THR A 16 -25.28 6.01 -8.53
C THR A 16 -24.58 6.81 -7.44
N TRP A 17 -25.36 7.46 -6.58
CA TRP A 17 -24.81 8.15 -5.42
C TRP A 17 -24.03 7.22 -4.49
N SER A 18 -24.48 5.98 -4.31
CA SER A 18 -23.79 4.98 -3.50
C SER A 18 -22.42 4.62 -4.10
N ALA A 19 -22.35 4.39 -5.41
CA ALA A 19 -21.07 4.12 -6.09
C ALA A 19 -20.13 5.33 -6.07
N LEU A 20 -20.66 6.54 -6.24
CA LEU A 20 -19.90 7.78 -6.15
C LEU A 20 -19.27 7.93 -4.75
N THR A 21 -20.09 7.85 -3.70
CA THR A 21 -19.61 8.01 -2.32
C THR A 21 -18.63 6.90 -1.92
N SER A 22 -18.85 5.67 -2.37
CA SER A 22 -17.92 4.55 -2.12
C SER A 22 -16.58 4.75 -2.81
N GLY A 23 -16.57 5.20 -4.07
CA GLY A 23 -15.34 5.52 -4.80
C GLY A 23 -14.53 6.64 -4.13
N LEU A 24 -15.20 7.70 -3.66
CA LEU A 24 -14.57 8.79 -2.91
C LEU A 24 -14.05 8.32 -1.54
N LEU A 25 -14.81 7.48 -0.82
CA LEU A 25 -14.42 6.93 0.48
C LEU A 25 -13.15 6.07 0.37
N ILE A 26 -13.05 5.25 -0.67
CA ILE A 26 -11.85 4.44 -0.95
C ILE A 26 -10.61 5.33 -1.04
N VAL A 27 -10.69 6.42 -1.80
CA VAL A 27 -9.58 7.36 -1.96
C VAL A 27 -9.26 8.06 -0.65
N LEU A 28 -10.28 8.51 0.08
CA LEU A 28 -10.10 9.15 1.39
C LEU A 28 -9.35 8.24 2.38
N ILE A 29 -9.75 6.97 2.48
CA ILE A 29 -9.08 5.98 3.33
C ILE A 29 -7.61 5.80 2.90
N SER A 30 -7.36 5.71 1.60
CA SER A 30 -6.00 5.53 1.07
C SER A 30 -5.12 6.79 1.21
N CYS A 31 -5.72 7.97 1.25
CA CYS A 31 -5.00 9.23 1.46
C CYS A 31 -4.71 9.53 2.95
N THR A 32 -5.20 8.73 3.89
CA THR A 32 -4.91 8.91 5.31
C THR A 32 -3.63 8.18 5.73
N GLY A 33 -3.72 7.02 6.39
CA GLY A 33 -2.57 6.25 6.88
C GLY A 33 -1.48 5.95 5.83
N PRO A 34 -1.82 5.41 4.64
CA PRO A 34 -0.81 5.08 3.63
C PRO A 34 0.03 6.26 3.14
N VAL A 35 -0.54 7.46 3.02
CA VAL A 35 0.23 8.66 2.61
C VAL A 35 1.22 9.08 3.70
N ALA A 36 0.82 9.01 4.98
CA ALA A 36 1.73 9.30 6.08
C ALA A 36 3.00 8.41 6.03
N MET A 37 2.85 7.15 5.62
CA MET A 37 3.99 6.24 5.44
C MET A 37 4.89 6.64 4.27
N VAL A 38 4.30 7.06 3.13
CA VAL A 38 5.09 7.57 1.99
C VAL A 38 5.90 8.79 2.42
N LEU A 39 5.30 9.71 3.20
CA LEU A 39 6.00 10.87 3.71
C LEU A 39 7.12 10.49 4.71
N GLN A 40 6.89 9.48 5.53
CA GLN A 40 7.93 8.96 6.43
C GLN A 40 9.08 8.32 5.65
N ALA A 41 8.79 7.47 4.66
CA ALA A 41 9.79 6.88 3.79
C ALA A 41 10.59 7.95 3.02
N ALA A 42 9.90 8.99 2.51
CA ALA A 42 10.54 10.11 1.83
C ALA A 42 11.48 10.89 2.75
N ARG A 43 11.13 11.07 4.04
CA ARG A 43 12.02 11.70 5.03
C ARG A 43 13.27 10.86 5.29
N VAL A 44 13.14 9.56 5.47
CA VAL A 44 14.27 8.64 5.68
C VAL A 44 15.17 8.58 4.46
N GLY A 45 14.59 8.54 3.26
CA GLY A 45 15.33 8.57 1.99
C GLY A 45 15.84 9.96 1.60
N HIS A 46 15.69 10.98 2.46
CA HIS A 46 16.11 12.37 2.20
C HIS A 46 15.53 12.98 0.92
N PHE A 47 14.30 12.61 0.57
CA PHE A 47 13.61 13.17 -0.60
C PHE A 47 13.29 14.64 -0.38
N ASN A 48 13.55 15.46 -1.39
CA ASN A 48 13.03 16.81 -1.39
C ASN A 48 11.52 16.85 -1.71
N GLN A 49 10.91 18.02 -1.58
CA GLN A 49 9.47 18.20 -1.77
C GLN A 49 9.01 17.78 -3.18
N ASN A 50 9.78 18.09 -4.22
CA ASN A 50 9.44 17.74 -5.61
C ASN A 50 9.54 16.22 -5.85
N GLN A 51 10.55 15.56 -5.28
CA GLN A 51 10.70 14.11 -5.35
C GLN A 51 9.56 13.39 -4.62
N THR A 52 9.17 13.88 -3.45
CA THR A 52 8.02 13.34 -2.70
C THR A 52 6.71 13.53 -3.48
N ALA A 53 6.51 14.70 -4.08
CA ALA A 53 5.36 14.97 -4.94
C ALA A 53 5.35 14.08 -6.19
N SER A 54 6.52 13.83 -6.80
CA SER A 54 6.67 12.90 -7.93
C SER A 54 6.31 11.48 -7.55
N TRP A 55 6.74 11.00 -6.38
CA TRP A 55 6.36 9.68 -5.87
C TRP A 55 4.84 9.54 -5.72
N LEU A 56 4.21 10.48 -5.02
CA LEU A 56 2.76 10.47 -4.84
C LEU A 56 2.02 10.58 -6.17
N TRP A 57 2.50 11.43 -7.09
CA TRP A 57 1.96 11.53 -8.44
C TRP A 57 2.00 10.18 -9.16
N ALA A 58 3.15 9.52 -9.19
CA ALA A 58 3.31 8.24 -9.89
C ALA A 58 2.41 7.15 -9.30
N CYS A 59 2.31 7.07 -7.96
CA CYS A 59 1.46 6.11 -7.27
C CYS A 59 -0.03 6.39 -7.50
N TRP A 60 -0.49 7.64 -7.35
CA TRP A 60 -1.91 7.97 -7.48
C TRP A 60 -2.38 7.94 -8.92
N VAL A 61 -1.66 8.58 -9.84
CA VAL A 61 -2.02 8.55 -11.26
C VAL A 61 -1.97 7.13 -11.80
N GLY A 62 -0.92 6.36 -11.49
CA GLY A 62 -0.79 4.97 -11.88
C GLY A 62 -1.93 4.10 -11.35
N SER A 63 -2.24 4.20 -10.04
CA SER A 63 -3.35 3.47 -9.41
C SER A 63 -4.70 3.89 -10.00
N GLY A 64 -4.87 5.18 -10.28
CA GLY A 64 -6.07 5.71 -10.91
C GLY A 64 -6.28 5.16 -12.32
N VAL A 65 -5.23 5.17 -13.15
CA VAL A 65 -5.27 4.61 -14.52
C VAL A 65 -5.53 3.10 -14.48
N PHE A 66 -4.88 2.38 -13.56
CA PHE A 66 -5.09 0.94 -13.36
C PHE A 66 -6.56 0.62 -13.05
N GLY A 67 -7.13 1.22 -12.01
CA GLY A 67 -8.51 0.98 -11.58
C GLY A 67 -9.52 1.42 -12.64
N LEU A 68 -9.36 2.62 -13.18
CA LEU A 68 -10.22 3.20 -14.21
C LEU A 68 -10.32 2.28 -15.45
N LEU A 69 -9.17 1.96 -16.05
CA LEU A 69 -9.16 1.22 -17.32
C LEU A 69 -9.61 -0.23 -17.16
N LEU A 70 -9.19 -0.92 -16.08
CA LEU A 70 -9.62 -2.29 -15.84
C LEU A 70 -11.10 -2.36 -15.44
N SER A 71 -11.61 -1.42 -14.64
CA SER A 71 -13.03 -1.38 -14.29
C SER A 71 -13.90 -1.13 -15.53
N LEU A 72 -13.51 -0.20 -16.40
CA LEU A 72 -14.20 0.04 -17.68
C LEU A 72 -14.09 -1.15 -18.64
N ARG A 73 -12.92 -1.83 -18.67
CA ARG A 73 -12.71 -2.94 -19.63
C ARG A 73 -13.53 -4.17 -19.29
N TYR A 74 -13.61 -4.52 -18.00
CA TYR A 74 -14.18 -5.77 -17.53
C TYR A 74 -15.57 -5.62 -16.87
N ARG A 75 -16.04 -4.40 -16.58
CA ARG A 75 -17.23 -4.10 -15.76
C ARG A 75 -17.14 -4.73 -14.36
N ILE A 76 -15.96 -4.73 -13.77
CA ILE A 76 -15.65 -5.24 -12.44
C ILE A 76 -15.13 -4.08 -11.59
N PRO A 77 -15.47 -3.96 -10.30
CA PRO A 77 -14.98 -2.89 -9.43
C PRO A 77 -13.51 -3.13 -9.03
N ILE A 78 -12.60 -3.01 -10.01
CA ILE A 78 -11.16 -3.19 -9.77
C ILE A 78 -10.61 -1.88 -9.22
N ILE A 79 -10.17 -1.92 -7.97
CA ILE A 79 -9.56 -0.78 -7.30
C ILE A 79 -8.05 -0.84 -7.48
N GLY A 80 -7.50 0.21 -8.07
CA GLY A 80 -6.05 0.39 -8.12
C GLY A 80 -5.52 0.97 -6.80
N ALA A 81 -4.32 0.59 -6.44
CA ALA A 81 -3.63 1.06 -5.24
C ALA A 81 -2.11 0.96 -5.43
N TRP A 82 -1.38 1.48 -4.47
CA TRP A 82 0.03 1.15 -4.25
C TRP A 82 0.15 0.22 -3.04
N SER A 83 1.28 -0.48 -2.92
CA SER A 83 1.50 -1.44 -1.86
C SER A 83 1.94 -0.74 -0.57
N THR A 84 1.05 -0.62 0.40
CA THR A 84 1.38 -0.12 1.75
C THR A 84 2.49 -0.94 2.42
N PRO A 85 2.48 -2.29 2.37
CA PRO A 85 3.59 -3.11 2.88
C PRO A 85 4.91 -2.84 2.17
N SER A 86 4.88 -2.56 0.87
CA SER A 86 6.08 -2.19 0.12
C SER A 86 6.63 -0.84 0.55
N VAL A 87 5.76 0.16 0.81
CA VAL A 87 6.19 1.45 1.34
C VAL A 87 6.80 1.30 2.74
N ALA A 88 6.24 0.44 3.58
CA ALA A 88 6.82 0.14 4.90
C ALA A 88 8.25 -0.43 4.77
N LEU A 89 8.45 -1.39 3.87
CA LEU A 89 9.80 -1.92 3.56
C LEU A 89 10.75 -0.81 3.09
N LEU A 90 10.25 0.15 2.31
CA LEU A 90 11.08 1.26 1.81
C LEU A 90 11.55 2.20 2.92
N ILE A 91 10.82 2.31 4.03
CA ILE A 91 11.27 3.15 5.17
C ILE A 91 12.59 2.61 5.73
N THR A 92 12.74 1.30 5.87
CA THR A 92 14.01 0.72 6.29
C THR A 92 15.02 0.65 5.14
N GLY A 93 14.58 0.30 3.95
CA GLY A 93 15.45 0.10 2.79
C GLY A 93 16.06 1.38 2.21
N LEU A 94 15.35 2.51 2.25
CA LEU A 94 15.86 3.80 1.75
C LEU A 94 16.91 4.42 2.68
N ALA A 95 17.07 3.91 3.90
CA ALA A 95 18.19 4.32 4.77
C ALA A 95 19.54 3.81 4.25
N ASP A 96 19.54 2.66 3.57
CA ASP A 96 20.76 1.95 3.16
C ASP A 96 21.05 2.09 1.66
N HIS A 97 20.13 2.66 0.88
CA HIS A 97 20.23 2.73 -0.58
C HIS A 97 19.98 4.13 -1.12
N SER A 98 20.69 4.47 -2.20
CA SER A 98 20.46 5.70 -2.93
C SER A 98 19.09 5.70 -3.64
N LEU A 99 18.60 6.89 -4.00
CA LEU A 99 17.38 7.04 -4.81
C LEU A 99 17.48 6.30 -6.15
N ALA A 100 18.65 6.34 -6.79
CA ALA A 100 18.89 5.69 -8.06
C ALA A 100 18.83 4.16 -7.95
N GLU A 101 19.37 3.60 -6.84
CA GLU A 101 19.27 2.18 -6.52
C GLU A 101 17.83 1.77 -6.20
N ALA A 102 17.07 2.60 -5.47
CA ALA A 102 15.66 2.34 -5.22
C ALA A 102 14.83 2.30 -6.52
N VAL A 103 15.06 3.25 -7.43
CA VAL A 103 14.42 3.27 -8.75
C VAL A 103 14.74 1.99 -9.55
N SER A 104 15.98 1.52 -9.53
CA SER A 104 16.35 0.27 -10.19
C SER A 104 15.63 -0.93 -9.57
N ALA A 105 15.48 -0.97 -8.24
CA ALA A 105 14.73 -2.01 -7.55
C ALA A 105 13.24 -1.99 -7.91
N TYR A 106 12.62 -0.79 -8.06
CA TYR A 106 11.24 -0.66 -8.52
C TYR A 106 11.07 -1.19 -9.95
N LEU A 107 11.99 -0.84 -10.86
CA LEU A 107 11.99 -1.33 -12.24
C LEU A 107 12.09 -2.85 -12.30
N VAL A 108 13.00 -3.44 -11.54
CA VAL A 108 13.17 -4.91 -11.51
C VAL A 108 11.95 -5.57 -10.88
N SER A 109 11.41 -5.06 -9.79
CA SER A 109 10.19 -5.58 -9.20
C SER A 109 9.02 -5.53 -10.19
N ALA A 110 8.85 -4.41 -10.89
CA ALA A 110 7.82 -4.26 -11.91
C ALA A 110 8.00 -5.26 -13.07
N ALA A 111 9.23 -5.44 -13.55
CA ALA A 111 9.56 -6.41 -14.60
C ALA A 111 9.26 -7.86 -14.16
N LEU A 112 9.58 -8.22 -12.92
CA LEU A 112 9.25 -9.52 -12.34
C LEU A 112 7.74 -9.74 -12.26
N ILE A 113 6.96 -8.74 -11.85
CA ILE A 113 5.49 -8.81 -11.81
C ILE A 113 4.92 -9.00 -13.23
N ILE A 114 5.43 -8.28 -14.23
CA ILE A 114 5.04 -8.47 -15.63
C ILE A 114 5.34 -9.91 -16.07
N LEU A 115 6.54 -10.41 -15.78
CA LEU A 115 6.95 -11.76 -16.13
C LEU A 115 6.04 -12.82 -15.51
N VAL A 116 5.68 -12.65 -14.24
CA VAL A 116 4.70 -13.50 -13.55
C VAL A 116 3.34 -13.48 -14.25
N GLY A 117 2.88 -12.30 -14.66
CA GLY A 117 1.63 -12.15 -15.39
C GLY A 117 1.64 -12.79 -16.78
N ILE A 118 2.75 -12.66 -17.53
CA ILE A 118 2.91 -13.26 -18.88
C ILE A 118 3.00 -14.77 -18.80
N THR A 119 3.78 -15.29 -17.87
CA THR A 119 4.00 -16.73 -17.71
C THR A 119 2.83 -17.46 -17.06
N GLY A 120 1.93 -16.73 -16.38
CA GLY A 120 0.80 -17.32 -15.64
C GLY A 120 1.21 -18.18 -14.44
N ILE A 121 2.46 -18.05 -13.96
CA ILE A 121 2.98 -18.85 -12.84
C ILE A 121 2.59 -18.29 -11.45
N PHE A 122 1.73 -17.28 -11.40
CA PHE A 122 1.35 -16.58 -10.16
C PHE A 122 1.00 -17.54 -9.03
N GLN A 123 0.12 -18.52 -9.29
CA GLN A 123 -0.26 -19.49 -8.26
C GLN A 123 0.93 -20.35 -7.80
N LYS A 124 1.77 -20.81 -8.74
CA LYS A 124 2.95 -21.61 -8.39
C LYS A 124 3.95 -20.85 -7.53
N LEU A 125 4.09 -19.54 -7.77
CA LEU A 125 4.92 -18.66 -6.92
C LEU A 125 4.37 -18.49 -5.52
N LEU A 126 3.04 -18.36 -5.37
CA LEU A 126 2.41 -18.29 -4.06
C LEU A 126 2.61 -19.59 -3.26
N ASP A 127 2.70 -20.73 -3.94
CA ASP A 127 2.93 -22.04 -3.30
C ASP A 127 4.41 -22.28 -2.92
N LEU A 128 5.36 -21.53 -3.53
CA LEU A 128 6.81 -21.74 -3.32
C LEU A 128 7.31 -21.24 -1.96
N VAL A 129 6.82 -20.06 -1.54
CA VAL A 129 7.17 -19.48 -0.24
C VAL A 129 5.99 -19.64 0.70
N PRO A 130 6.13 -20.32 1.85
CA PRO A 130 5.00 -20.49 2.75
C PRO A 130 4.38 -19.16 3.15
N ARG A 131 3.07 -19.01 2.93
CA ARG A 131 2.33 -17.78 3.25
C ARG A 131 2.58 -17.30 4.69
N PRO A 132 2.65 -18.18 5.74
CA PRO A 132 2.96 -17.75 7.09
C PRO A 132 4.31 -17.05 7.23
N VAL A 133 5.33 -17.47 6.48
CA VAL A 133 6.66 -16.82 6.48
C VAL A 133 6.59 -15.41 5.89
N ILE A 134 5.85 -15.24 4.79
CA ILE A 134 5.65 -13.92 4.17
C ILE A 134 4.85 -13.00 5.12
N MET A 135 3.81 -13.54 5.75
CA MET A 135 3.01 -12.77 6.72
C MET A 135 3.83 -12.39 7.96
N ALA A 136 4.75 -13.24 8.40
CA ALA A 136 5.69 -12.92 9.47
C ALA A 136 6.67 -11.81 9.10
N MET A 137 7.21 -11.83 7.87
CA MET A 137 8.04 -10.74 7.35
C MET A 137 7.24 -9.43 7.30
N LEU A 138 6.02 -9.47 6.79
CA LEU A 138 5.14 -8.30 6.75
C LEU A 138 4.85 -7.78 8.16
N ALA A 139 4.47 -8.66 9.10
CA ALA A 139 4.22 -8.27 10.48
C ALA A 139 5.45 -7.58 11.08
N GLY A 140 6.65 -8.14 10.89
CA GLY A 140 7.90 -7.56 11.37
C GLY A 140 8.19 -6.17 10.81
N VAL A 141 7.98 -5.96 9.50
CA VAL A 141 8.16 -4.65 8.87
C VAL A 141 7.14 -3.63 9.39
N LEU A 142 5.90 -4.05 9.63
CA LEU A 142 4.84 -3.16 10.11
C LEU A 142 4.92 -2.86 11.61
N PHE A 143 5.64 -3.69 12.38
CA PHE A 143 5.67 -3.62 13.85
C PHE A 143 6.21 -2.27 14.34
N ASP A 144 7.23 -1.73 13.70
CA ASP A 144 7.83 -0.44 14.05
C ASP A 144 6.84 0.72 13.98
N PHE A 145 5.89 0.70 13.05
CA PHE A 145 4.85 1.73 12.97
C PHE A 145 3.89 1.70 14.17
N GLY A 146 3.53 0.48 14.61
CA GLY A 146 2.71 0.31 15.81
C GLY A 146 3.45 0.78 17.05
N VAL A 147 4.74 0.51 17.15
CA VAL A 147 5.61 0.96 18.25
C VAL A 147 5.81 2.47 18.20
N GLU A 148 6.05 3.05 17.01
CA GLU A 148 6.29 4.48 16.82
C GLU A 148 5.08 5.33 17.25
N LEU A 149 3.86 4.85 17.02
CA LEU A 149 2.65 5.48 17.54
C LEU A 149 2.77 5.74 19.06
N PHE A 150 3.22 4.74 19.81
CA PHE A 150 3.35 4.86 21.27
C PHE A 150 4.61 5.62 21.71
N ARG A 151 5.68 5.63 20.89
CA ARG A 151 6.87 6.45 21.14
C ARG A 151 6.59 7.95 21.06
N GLN A 152 5.52 8.36 20.36
CA GLN A 152 5.10 9.77 20.30
C GLN A 152 4.32 10.22 21.54
N LEU A 153 3.86 9.29 22.39
CA LEU A 153 3.09 9.66 23.62
C LEU A 153 3.81 10.61 24.58
N PRO A 154 5.12 10.45 24.85
CA PRO A 154 5.81 11.39 25.74
C PRO A 154 6.00 12.78 25.11
N THR A 155 6.06 12.87 23.79
CA THR A 155 6.32 14.13 23.06
C THR A 155 5.04 14.95 22.91
N ASP A 156 3.97 14.32 22.38
CA ASP A 156 2.69 14.97 22.08
C ASP A 156 1.50 14.15 22.62
N PRO A 157 1.33 14.05 23.95
CA PRO A 157 0.32 13.16 24.53
C PRO A 157 -1.11 13.56 24.14
N ALA A 158 -1.40 14.85 24.00
CA ALA A 158 -2.74 15.33 23.69
C ALA A 158 -3.21 14.87 22.31
N ILE A 159 -2.38 15.01 21.26
CA ILE A 159 -2.70 14.58 19.91
C ILE A 159 -2.83 13.06 19.87
N VAL A 160 -1.84 12.34 20.40
CA VAL A 160 -1.80 10.87 20.28
C VAL A 160 -2.95 10.22 21.06
N ILE A 161 -3.24 10.65 22.28
CA ILE A 161 -4.37 10.12 23.09
C ILE A 161 -5.70 10.43 22.43
N ALA A 162 -5.91 11.66 21.95
CA ALA A 162 -7.14 12.03 21.27
C ALA A 162 -7.39 11.18 20.02
N MET A 163 -6.33 10.95 19.22
CA MET A 163 -6.40 10.10 18.02
C MET A 163 -6.69 8.63 18.36
N LEU A 164 -6.05 8.07 19.38
CA LEU A 164 -6.31 6.72 19.88
C LEU A 164 -7.76 6.57 20.33
N LEU A 165 -8.26 7.49 21.16
CA LEU A 165 -9.64 7.48 21.64
C LEU A 165 -10.63 7.57 20.48
N ALA A 166 -10.44 8.52 19.56
CA ALA A 166 -11.29 8.68 18.38
C ALA A 166 -11.32 7.41 17.52
N TYR A 167 -10.17 6.77 17.31
CA TYR A 167 -10.07 5.52 16.55
C TYR A 167 -10.86 4.38 17.20
N PHE A 168 -10.65 4.12 18.51
CA PHE A 168 -11.31 3.02 19.20
C PHE A 168 -12.79 3.26 19.42
N ILE A 169 -13.21 4.52 19.68
CA ILE A 169 -14.62 4.90 19.76
C ILE A 169 -15.29 4.66 18.40
N ALA A 170 -14.72 5.15 17.31
CA ALA A 170 -15.25 4.92 15.96
C ALA A 170 -15.38 3.43 15.64
N ARG A 171 -14.37 2.62 16.00
CA ARG A 171 -14.43 1.14 15.87
C ARG A 171 -15.55 0.53 16.72
N ARG A 172 -15.73 0.98 17.95
CA ARG A 172 -16.77 0.47 18.85
C ARG A 172 -18.18 0.71 18.30
N PHE A 173 -18.39 1.84 17.60
CA PHE A 173 -19.66 2.18 16.97
C PHE A 173 -19.78 1.63 15.52
N GLY A 174 -18.83 0.83 15.06
CA GLY A 174 -18.87 0.21 13.72
C GLY A 174 -18.71 1.21 12.57
N TRP A 175 -18.06 2.35 12.78
CA TRP A 175 -17.83 3.32 11.71
C TRP A 175 -16.91 2.71 10.65
N ARG A 176 -17.21 2.98 9.36
CA ARG A 176 -16.51 2.37 8.22
C ARG A 176 -15.07 2.83 8.05
N ALA A 177 -14.73 4.00 8.58
CA ALA A 177 -13.40 4.60 8.43
C ALA A 177 -12.88 5.18 9.76
N PRO A 178 -12.52 4.35 10.76
CA PRO A 178 -12.04 4.81 12.05
C PRO A 178 -10.79 5.71 11.96
N VAL A 179 -9.92 5.45 10.97
CA VAL A 179 -8.70 6.23 10.72
C VAL A 179 -9.04 7.67 10.31
N VAL A 180 -10.11 7.87 9.54
CA VAL A 180 -10.57 9.21 9.16
C VAL A 180 -11.05 9.99 10.38
N SER A 181 -11.79 9.33 11.29
CA SER A 181 -12.21 9.95 12.55
C SER A 181 -11.01 10.36 13.40
N SER A 182 -10.01 9.48 13.47
CA SER A 182 -8.75 9.78 14.17
C SER A 182 -8.02 10.97 13.56
N LEU A 183 -7.93 11.05 12.23
CA LEU A 183 -7.34 12.19 11.53
C LEU A 183 -8.08 13.50 11.86
N LEU A 184 -9.41 13.51 11.77
CA LEU A 184 -10.21 14.72 12.02
C LEU A 184 -10.05 15.22 13.46
N ILE A 185 -10.07 14.32 14.44
CA ILE A 185 -9.86 14.69 15.86
C ILE A 185 -8.41 15.11 16.09
N GLY A 186 -7.43 14.41 15.50
CA GLY A 186 -6.03 14.81 15.60
C GLY A 186 -5.77 16.20 15.02
N LEU A 187 -6.35 16.52 13.85
CA LEU A 187 -6.29 17.85 13.25
C LEU A 187 -6.94 18.91 14.13
N LEU A 188 -8.09 18.61 14.70
CA LEU A 188 -8.79 19.54 15.62
C LEU A 188 -7.92 19.85 16.85
N VAL A 189 -7.34 18.82 17.47
CA VAL A 189 -6.46 19.00 18.64
C VAL A 189 -5.20 19.76 18.26
N ALA A 190 -4.54 19.40 17.16
CA ALA A 190 -3.34 20.08 16.68
C ALA A 190 -3.62 21.57 16.35
N PHE A 191 -4.81 21.86 15.80
CA PHE A 191 -5.24 23.23 15.54
C PHE A 191 -5.49 24.01 16.86
N LEU A 192 -6.14 23.40 17.85
CA LEU A 192 -6.39 24.02 19.16
C LEU A 192 -5.09 24.25 19.95
N LEU A 193 -4.05 23.47 19.70
CA LEU A 193 -2.72 23.63 20.32
C LEU A 193 -1.79 24.56 19.53
N ASP A 194 -2.28 25.13 18.41
CA ASP A 194 -1.50 26.00 17.52
C ASP A 194 -0.25 25.32 16.90
N GLU A 195 -0.30 23.99 16.77
CA GLU A 195 0.78 23.18 16.22
C GLU A 195 0.71 22.99 14.69
N VAL A 196 -0.43 23.36 14.08
CA VAL A 196 -0.60 23.32 12.62
C VAL A 196 0.01 24.59 12.03
N LYS A 197 1.09 24.41 11.26
CA LYS A 197 1.68 25.54 10.54
C LYS A 197 0.69 26.03 9.48
N THR A 198 0.51 27.35 9.38
CA THR A 198 -0.35 27.92 8.33
C THR A 198 0.10 27.47 6.93
N PRO A 199 -0.74 26.75 6.19
CA PRO A 199 -0.33 26.28 4.88
C PRO A 199 -0.26 27.47 3.92
N HIS A 200 0.91 27.70 3.33
CA HIS A 200 0.98 28.45 2.08
C HIS A 200 0.46 27.55 0.97
N LEU A 201 -0.87 27.40 0.89
CA LEU A 201 -1.52 26.59 -0.14
C LEU A 201 -1.33 27.26 -1.51
N SER A 202 -0.24 26.95 -2.16
CA SER A 202 -0.10 27.20 -3.58
C SER A 202 -0.71 26.01 -4.32
N TRP A 203 -1.79 26.24 -5.05
CA TRP A 203 -2.33 25.25 -5.98
C TRP A 203 -1.27 24.98 -7.05
N SER A 204 -0.53 23.91 -6.90
CA SER A 204 0.54 23.53 -7.81
C SER A 204 0.36 22.10 -8.29
N LEU A 205 0.48 21.91 -9.60
CA LEU A 205 0.51 20.57 -10.18
C LEU A 205 1.81 19.87 -9.77
N ALA A 206 1.74 18.57 -9.66
CA ALA A 206 2.94 17.76 -9.48
C ALA A 206 3.85 17.95 -10.70
N ASN A 207 5.13 18.17 -10.43
CA ASN A 207 6.16 18.20 -11.47
C ASN A 207 6.96 16.90 -11.35
N PRO A 208 6.71 15.87 -12.19
CA PRO A 208 7.38 14.60 -12.11
C PRO A 208 8.90 14.74 -12.24
N VAL A 209 9.63 14.21 -11.27
CA VAL A 209 11.10 14.24 -11.22
C VAL A 209 11.64 12.92 -11.75
N PHE A 210 12.39 12.98 -12.84
CA PHE A 210 13.05 11.80 -13.40
C PHE A 210 14.35 11.52 -12.63
N VAL A 211 14.51 10.26 -12.20
CA VAL A 211 15.73 9.74 -11.56
C VAL A 211 16.26 8.57 -12.40
N SER A 212 17.51 8.69 -12.83
CA SER A 212 18.18 7.60 -13.59
C SER A 212 18.44 6.40 -12.67
N PRO A 213 18.09 5.17 -13.09
CA PRO A 213 18.33 3.97 -12.29
C PRO A 213 19.82 3.64 -12.18
N GLU A 214 20.24 3.18 -11.00
CA GLU A 214 21.57 2.61 -10.73
C GLU A 214 21.39 1.20 -10.19
N PHE A 215 21.94 0.21 -10.89
CA PHE A 215 21.73 -1.20 -10.55
C PHE A 215 22.82 -1.68 -9.58
N SER A 216 22.41 -2.15 -8.40
CA SER A 216 23.26 -2.83 -7.44
C SER A 216 22.68 -4.19 -7.03
N ILE A 217 23.54 -5.17 -6.79
CA ILE A 217 23.10 -6.51 -6.33
C ILE A 217 22.41 -6.38 -4.97
N SER A 218 22.91 -5.47 -4.11
CA SER A 218 22.32 -5.22 -2.80
C SER A 218 20.85 -4.78 -2.95
N SER A 219 20.57 -3.73 -3.72
CA SER A 219 19.20 -3.23 -3.90
C SER A 219 18.28 -4.25 -4.57
N MET A 220 18.82 -5.12 -5.46
CA MET A 220 18.03 -6.20 -6.09
C MET A 220 17.56 -7.22 -5.04
N LEU A 221 18.43 -7.62 -4.12
CA LEU A 221 18.11 -8.63 -3.10
C LEU A 221 17.30 -8.06 -1.94
N THR A 222 17.63 -6.85 -1.48
CA THR A 222 17.01 -6.26 -0.28
C THR A 222 15.73 -5.49 -0.55
N LEU A 223 15.57 -4.94 -1.76
CA LEU A 223 14.39 -4.19 -2.16
C LEU A 223 13.58 -4.89 -3.25
N ALA A 224 14.16 -5.17 -4.43
CA ALA A 224 13.36 -5.64 -5.57
C ALA A 224 12.66 -6.97 -5.28
N LEU A 225 13.35 -7.95 -4.73
CA LEU A 225 12.77 -9.27 -4.43
C LEU A 225 11.69 -9.20 -3.33
N PRO A 226 11.92 -8.59 -2.16
CA PRO A 226 10.88 -8.42 -1.14
C PRO A 226 9.69 -7.58 -1.63
N LEU A 227 9.91 -6.48 -2.37
CA LEU A 227 8.85 -5.68 -2.98
C LEU A 227 7.95 -6.51 -3.88
N THR A 228 8.56 -7.35 -4.74
CA THR A 228 7.83 -8.26 -5.62
C THR A 228 6.97 -9.24 -4.83
N LEU A 229 7.56 -9.93 -3.85
CA LEU A 229 6.86 -10.91 -3.01
C LEU A 229 5.74 -10.27 -2.21
N LEU A 230 6.00 -9.13 -1.54
CA LEU A 230 4.97 -8.40 -0.80
C LEU A 230 3.83 -7.97 -1.73
N THR A 231 4.13 -7.39 -2.88
CA THR A 231 3.10 -6.94 -3.81
C THR A 231 2.24 -8.10 -4.32
N LEU A 232 2.84 -9.22 -4.70
CA LEU A 232 2.11 -10.40 -5.18
C LEU A 232 1.22 -11.01 -4.09
N THR A 233 1.74 -11.15 -2.87
CA THR A 233 1.09 -11.91 -1.79
C THR A 233 0.14 -11.07 -0.95
N THR A 234 0.43 -9.78 -0.73
CA THR A 234 -0.36 -8.91 0.14
C THR A 234 -1.31 -7.97 -0.60
N GLN A 235 -1.16 -7.84 -1.92
CA GLN A 235 -1.98 -6.96 -2.73
C GLN A 235 -2.72 -7.74 -3.84
N TYR A 236 -2.00 -8.35 -4.79
CA TYR A 236 -2.67 -9.07 -5.88
C TYR A 236 -3.45 -10.29 -5.39
N ALA A 237 -2.88 -11.14 -4.55
CA ALA A 237 -3.56 -12.34 -4.08
C ALA A 237 -4.85 -12.01 -3.31
N PRO A 238 -4.87 -11.19 -2.24
CA PRO A 238 -6.10 -10.87 -1.53
C PRO A 238 -7.03 -9.97 -2.34
N GLY A 239 -6.52 -9.03 -3.15
CA GLY A 239 -7.35 -8.17 -3.99
C GLY A 239 -8.15 -8.98 -5.02
N MET A 240 -7.51 -9.95 -5.68
CA MET A 240 -8.19 -10.86 -6.62
C MET A 240 -9.15 -11.81 -5.88
N ALA A 241 -8.78 -12.29 -4.68
CA ALA A 241 -9.65 -13.13 -3.87
C ALA A 241 -10.94 -12.41 -3.46
N VAL A 242 -10.87 -11.14 -3.07
CA VAL A 242 -12.06 -10.33 -2.76
C VAL A 242 -13.00 -10.24 -3.96
N LEU A 243 -12.49 -9.98 -5.15
CA LEU A 243 -13.30 -9.92 -6.37
C LEU A 243 -13.92 -11.28 -6.73
N THR A 244 -13.14 -12.36 -6.63
CA THR A 244 -13.63 -13.73 -6.88
C THR A 244 -14.73 -14.12 -5.89
N ASN A 245 -14.53 -13.84 -4.59
CA ASN A 245 -15.53 -14.11 -3.55
C ASN A 245 -16.80 -13.26 -3.70
N SER A 246 -16.69 -12.11 -4.38
CA SER A 246 -17.82 -11.25 -4.74
C SER A 246 -18.50 -11.68 -6.06
N GLY A 247 -18.11 -12.81 -6.64
CA GLY A 247 -18.72 -13.41 -7.83
C GLY A 247 -18.21 -12.88 -9.18
N TYR A 248 -17.06 -12.15 -9.19
CA TYR A 248 -16.50 -11.62 -10.43
C TYR A 248 -15.43 -12.55 -11.03
N PRO A 249 -15.41 -12.74 -12.36
CA PRO A 249 -14.29 -13.39 -13.04
C PRO A 249 -13.08 -12.47 -13.02
N THR A 250 -12.03 -12.84 -12.29
CA THR A 250 -10.87 -11.98 -12.10
C THR A 250 -9.86 -12.10 -13.25
N PRO A 251 -9.50 -10.97 -13.91
CA PRO A 251 -8.48 -10.97 -14.96
C PRO A 251 -7.07 -10.89 -14.36
N THR A 252 -6.67 -11.85 -13.52
CA THR A 252 -5.45 -11.80 -12.70
C THR A 252 -4.20 -11.53 -13.53
N ASN A 253 -3.96 -12.30 -14.60
CA ASN A 253 -2.78 -12.13 -15.45
C ASN A 253 -2.76 -10.74 -16.11
N THR A 254 -3.91 -10.26 -16.60
CA THR A 254 -4.00 -8.93 -17.19
C THR A 254 -3.75 -7.85 -16.14
N ALA A 255 -4.24 -8.02 -14.92
CA ALA A 255 -3.99 -7.09 -13.83
C ALA A 255 -2.50 -7.04 -13.46
N LEU A 256 -1.82 -8.19 -13.39
CA LEU A 256 -0.38 -8.27 -13.15
C LEU A 256 0.43 -7.58 -14.26
N ILE A 257 0.14 -7.89 -15.52
CA ILE A 257 0.86 -7.28 -16.65
C ILE A 257 0.62 -5.78 -16.69
N PHE A 258 -0.63 -5.34 -16.56
CA PHE A 258 -0.98 -3.92 -16.67
C PHE A 258 -0.47 -3.12 -15.47
N GLY A 259 -0.62 -3.62 -14.25
CA GLY A 259 -0.08 -2.98 -13.04
C GLY A 259 1.45 -2.96 -13.04
N GLY A 260 2.08 -4.06 -13.45
CA GLY A 260 3.53 -4.09 -13.65
C GLY A 260 4.02 -3.10 -14.71
N ALA A 261 3.31 -2.96 -15.84
CA ALA A 261 3.65 -1.98 -16.87
C ALA A 261 3.53 -0.53 -16.36
N LEU A 262 2.46 -0.20 -15.63
CA LEU A 262 2.30 1.11 -15.02
C LEU A 262 3.37 1.36 -13.94
N SER A 263 3.72 0.33 -13.16
CA SER A 263 4.82 0.39 -12.18
C SER A 263 6.15 0.66 -12.88
N PHE A 264 6.44 -0.06 -13.96
CA PHE A 264 7.67 0.09 -14.73
C PHE A 264 7.82 1.52 -15.30
N LEU A 265 6.74 2.05 -15.86
CA LEU A 265 6.70 3.41 -16.39
C LEU A 265 6.79 4.48 -15.29
N GLY A 266 6.22 4.21 -14.12
CA GLY A 266 6.23 5.13 -12.97
C GLY A 266 7.53 5.10 -12.18
N SER A 267 8.31 4.00 -12.25
CA SER A 267 9.53 3.82 -11.44
C SER A 267 10.58 4.93 -11.62
N PRO A 268 10.91 5.39 -12.85
CA PRO A 268 11.85 6.51 -13.03
C PRO A 268 11.37 7.83 -12.41
N PHE A 269 10.09 7.93 -12.11
CA PHE A 269 9.47 9.06 -11.42
C PHE A 269 9.20 8.77 -9.94
N LEU A 270 9.95 7.82 -9.37
CA LEU A 270 9.90 7.40 -7.97
C LEU A 270 8.66 6.58 -7.56
N GLY A 271 7.84 6.15 -8.52
CA GLY A 271 6.69 5.29 -8.26
C GLY A 271 7.10 3.91 -7.74
N SER A 272 6.78 3.62 -6.48
CA SER A 272 7.12 2.34 -5.82
C SER A 272 6.25 1.15 -6.22
N GLY A 273 5.35 1.33 -7.18
CA GLY A 273 4.52 0.29 -7.76
C GLY A 273 3.03 0.58 -7.74
N VAL A 274 2.33 -0.02 -8.70
CA VAL A 274 0.88 0.02 -8.89
C VAL A 274 0.35 -1.40 -8.89
N ASN A 275 -0.73 -1.64 -8.15
CA ASN A 275 -1.28 -2.98 -7.98
C ASN A 275 -2.79 -2.94 -7.71
N SER A 276 -3.40 -4.13 -7.56
CA SER A 276 -4.79 -4.25 -7.09
C SER A 276 -4.84 -3.99 -5.59
N ALA A 277 -5.79 -3.19 -5.15
CA ALA A 277 -6.05 -3.00 -3.74
C ALA A 277 -6.50 -4.30 -3.06
N ALA A 278 -6.04 -4.52 -1.83
CA ALA A 278 -6.49 -5.65 -1.01
C ALA A 278 -7.68 -5.25 -0.12
N ILE A 279 -7.47 -4.27 0.77
CA ILE A 279 -8.46 -3.89 1.79
C ILE A 279 -9.62 -3.10 1.18
N THR A 280 -9.31 -2.08 0.40
CA THR A 280 -10.33 -1.19 -0.18
C THR A 280 -11.09 -1.82 -1.36
N ALA A 281 -10.60 -2.93 -1.91
CA ALA A 281 -11.34 -3.71 -2.91
C ALA A 281 -12.69 -4.20 -2.37
N ALA A 282 -12.77 -4.59 -1.09
CA ALA A 282 -14.01 -5.04 -0.47
C ALA A 282 -15.10 -3.95 -0.42
N ILE A 283 -14.70 -2.68 -0.24
CA ILE A 283 -15.61 -1.53 -0.25
C ILE A 283 -16.24 -1.37 -1.64
N GLY A 284 -15.42 -1.43 -2.70
CA GLY A 284 -15.89 -1.28 -4.08
C GLY A 284 -16.70 -2.47 -4.59
N ALA A 285 -16.39 -3.69 -4.13
CA ALA A 285 -17.03 -4.93 -4.55
C ALA A 285 -18.29 -5.29 -3.74
N GLY A 286 -18.50 -4.66 -2.59
CA GLY A 286 -19.61 -4.93 -1.68
C GLY A 286 -20.95 -4.37 -2.17
N PRO A 287 -22.09 -4.92 -1.66
CA PRO A 287 -23.43 -4.43 -1.97
C PRO A 287 -23.68 -3.00 -1.49
N GLU A 288 -22.87 -2.53 -0.56
CA GLU A 288 -22.92 -1.16 -0.03
C GLU A 288 -22.40 -0.11 -1.03
N ALA A 289 -21.51 -0.51 -1.97
CA ALA A 289 -21.11 0.36 -3.07
C ALA A 289 -22.28 0.52 -4.07
N GLU A 290 -22.93 -0.59 -4.41
CA GLU A 290 -24.10 -0.62 -5.27
C GLU A 290 -24.80 -1.99 -5.11
N PRO A 291 -26.12 -2.01 -4.83
CA PRO A 291 -26.87 -3.27 -4.74
C PRO A 291 -26.77 -4.12 -6.02
N ASP A 292 -26.86 -3.49 -7.20
CA ASP A 292 -26.70 -4.14 -8.49
C ASP A 292 -25.20 -4.40 -8.78
N ALA A 293 -24.77 -5.66 -8.68
CA ALA A 293 -23.41 -6.08 -8.92
C ALA A 293 -22.86 -5.65 -10.29
N SER A 294 -23.73 -5.59 -11.33
CA SER A 294 -23.32 -5.18 -12.68
C SER A 294 -22.94 -3.71 -12.81
N ARG A 295 -23.32 -2.89 -11.83
CA ARG A 295 -23.06 -1.43 -11.79
C ARG A 295 -21.95 -1.05 -10.83
N ARG A 296 -21.47 -1.94 -9.96
CA ARG A 296 -20.40 -1.66 -8.97
C ARG A 296 -19.09 -1.21 -9.61
N TYR A 297 -18.83 -1.58 -10.87
CA TYR A 297 -17.65 -1.09 -11.59
C TYR A 297 -17.54 0.43 -11.61
N THR A 298 -18.68 1.15 -11.48
CA THR A 298 -18.69 2.62 -11.44
C THR A 298 -17.99 3.18 -10.21
N ALA A 299 -18.00 2.48 -9.07
CA ALA A 299 -17.21 2.85 -7.90
C ALA A 299 -15.70 2.77 -8.19
N GLY A 300 -15.24 1.74 -8.93
CA GLY A 300 -13.86 1.63 -9.40
C GLY A 300 -13.47 2.75 -10.36
N VAL A 301 -14.38 3.13 -11.26
CA VAL A 301 -14.18 4.27 -12.19
C VAL A 301 -14.06 5.59 -11.43
N VAL A 302 -14.97 5.86 -10.48
CA VAL A 302 -14.92 7.06 -9.64
C VAL A 302 -13.61 7.12 -8.83
N CYS A 303 -13.26 6.01 -8.18
CA CYS A 303 -11.99 5.89 -7.44
C CYS A 303 -10.80 6.22 -8.35
N GLY A 304 -10.74 5.63 -9.54
CA GLY A 304 -9.68 5.85 -10.51
C GLY A 304 -9.55 7.30 -10.96
N LEU A 305 -10.68 7.94 -11.31
CA LEU A 305 -10.71 9.37 -11.69
C LEU A 305 -10.26 10.27 -10.53
N THR A 306 -10.71 9.99 -9.31
CA THR A 306 -10.34 10.77 -8.13
C THR A 306 -8.85 10.64 -7.83
N TYR A 307 -8.28 9.44 -7.93
CA TYR A 307 -6.83 9.24 -7.78
C TYR A 307 -6.02 10.01 -8.83
N ILE A 308 -6.46 10.04 -10.09
CA ILE A 308 -5.77 10.83 -11.13
C ILE A 308 -5.80 12.31 -10.76
N LEU A 309 -6.95 12.84 -10.36
CA LEU A 309 -7.10 14.25 -9.98
C LEU A 309 -6.21 14.61 -8.78
N ILE A 310 -6.23 13.82 -7.71
CA ILE A 310 -5.38 14.06 -6.53
C ILE A 310 -3.90 13.91 -6.89
N GLY A 311 -3.56 12.93 -7.72
CA GLY A 311 -2.19 12.72 -8.17
C GLY A 311 -1.63 13.90 -8.95
N LEU A 312 -2.42 14.49 -9.84
CA LEU A 312 -2.05 15.73 -10.54
C LEU A 312 -1.78 16.88 -9.57
N MET A 313 -2.43 16.90 -8.40
CA MET A 313 -2.23 17.89 -7.33
C MET A 313 -1.21 17.44 -6.27
N GLY A 314 -0.34 16.48 -6.56
CA GLY A 314 0.60 15.88 -5.61
C GLY A 314 1.45 16.89 -4.86
N ALA A 315 1.90 17.97 -5.49
CA ALA A 315 2.67 19.02 -4.84
C ALA A 315 1.86 19.77 -3.76
N THR A 316 0.60 20.09 -4.05
CA THR A 316 -0.33 20.68 -3.08
C THR A 316 -0.55 19.72 -1.89
N MET A 317 -0.70 18.42 -2.16
CA MET A 317 -0.88 17.41 -1.11
C MET A 317 0.35 17.30 -0.21
N VAL A 318 1.57 17.27 -0.77
CA VAL A 318 2.81 17.27 0.03
C VAL A 318 2.91 18.53 0.88
N GLY A 319 2.59 19.70 0.31
CA GLY A 319 2.54 20.96 1.05
C GLY A 319 1.57 20.89 2.23
N LEU A 320 0.36 20.39 2.02
CA LEU A 320 -0.66 20.23 3.05
C LEU A 320 -0.20 19.30 4.19
N PHE A 321 0.29 18.11 3.85
CA PHE A 321 0.80 17.16 4.85
C PHE A 321 2.05 17.67 5.57
N GLY A 322 2.87 18.48 4.91
CA GLY A 322 4.08 19.09 5.49
C GLY A 322 3.79 20.11 6.61
N THR A 323 2.55 20.60 6.73
CA THR A 323 2.13 21.50 7.81
C THR A 323 1.70 20.77 9.08
N LEU A 324 1.56 19.44 9.02
CA LEU A 324 1.05 18.63 10.12
C LEU A 324 2.18 18.25 11.11
N PRO A 325 1.88 18.19 12.42
CA PRO A 325 2.81 17.70 13.43
C PRO A 325 3.29 16.28 13.15
N SER A 326 4.54 15.97 13.48
CA SER A 326 5.11 14.63 13.30
C SER A 326 4.38 13.55 14.10
N ALA A 327 3.94 13.89 15.30
CA ALA A 327 3.15 13.00 16.16
C ALA A 327 1.81 12.62 15.52
N LEU A 328 1.13 13.58 14.87
CA LEU A 328 -0.11 13.32 14.13
C LEU A 328 0.12 12.35 12.98
N LEU A 329 1.19 12.56 12.19
CA LEU A 329 1.52 11.69 11.06
C LEU A 329 1.91 10.28 11.52
N ALA A 330 2.72 10.16 12.58
CA ALA A 330 3.12 8.87 13.15
C ALA A 330 1.91 8.13 13.73
N ALA A 331 1.04 8.82 14.48
CA ALA A 331 -0.19 8.24 15.00
C ALA A 331 -1.14 7.79 13.89
N LEU A 332 -1.27 8.58 12.83
CA LEU A 332 -2.10 8.24 11.68
C LEU A 332 -1.58 6.98 10.95
N ALA A 333 -0.26 6.87 10.75
CA ALA A 333 0.37 5.70 10.16
C ALA A 333 0.17 4.45 11.04
N GLY A 334 0.49 4.53 12.33
CA GLY A 334 0.36 3.43 13.27
C GLY A 334 -1.08 2.92 13.41
N LEU A 335 -2.05 3.83 13.60
CA LEU A 335 -3.47 3.48 13.68
C LEU A 335 -4.03 2.91 12.37
N GLY A 336 -3.59 3.45 11.24
CA GLY A 336 -3.97 2.95 9.92
C GLY A 336 -3.48 1.53 9.65
N LEU A 337 -2.33 1.16 10.21
CA LEU A 337 -1.71 -0.16 10.05
C LEU A 337 -2.08 -1.16 11.14
N LEU A 338 -2.68 -0.72 12.24
CA LEU A 338 -2.99 -1.59 13.37
C LEU A 338 -3.78 -2.86 12.98
N PRO A 339 -4.80 -2.79 12.10
CA PRO A 339 -5.47 -3.99 11.62
C PRO A 339 -4.56 -4.91 10.80
N ALA A 340 -3.67 -4.34 9.97
CA ALA A 340 -2.74 -5.10 9.14
C ALA A 340 -1.66 -5.79 10.00
N ILE A 341 -1.15 -5.11 11.04
CA ILE A 341 -0.24 -5.70 12.02
C ILE A 341 -0.92 -6.90 12.70
N GLY A 342 -2.15 -6.71 13.19
CA GLY A 342 -2.90 -7.77 13.86
C GLY A 342 -3.17 -8.97 12.96
N SER A 343 -3.66 -8.74 11.74
CA SER A 343 -3.96 -9.82 10.79
C SER A 343 -2.71 -10.54 10.30
N SER A 344 -1.65 -9.83 9.94
CA SER A 344 -0.41 -10.45 9.48
C SER A 344 0.27 -11.27 10.59
N THR A 345 0.24 -10.79 11.84
CA THR A 345 0.73 -11.56 13.00
C THR A 345 -0.11 -12.82 13.22
N HIS A 346 -1.45 -12.70 13.19
CA HIS A 346 -2.35 -13.85 13.30
C HIS A 346 -2.08 -14.87 12.20
N ASP A 347 -2.08 -14.45 10.93
CA ASP A 347 -1.89 -15.32 9.78
C ASP A 347 -0.52 -16.02 9.80
N SER A 348 0.50 -15.33 10.32
CA SER A 348 1.85 -15.90 10.43
C SER A 348 1.96 -17.04 11.44
N LEU A 349 1.20 -17.00 12.54
CA LEU A 349 1.31 -17.93 13.67
C LEU A 349 0.16 -18.93 13.76
N SER A 350 -0.86 -18.81 12.92
CA SER A 350 -2.06 -19.65 12.98
C SER A 350 -1.80 -21.11 12.63
N ASP A 351 -0.90 -21.38 11.67
CA ASP A 351 -0.57 -22.73 11.25
C ASP A 351 0.60 -23.31 12.08
N PRO A 352 0.34 -24.38 12.91
CA PRO A 352 1.38 -24.99 13.73
C PRO A 352 2.58 -25.52 12.94
N GLN A 353 2.39 -25.92 11.67
CA GLN A 353 3.45 -26.47 10.82
C GLN A 353 4.52 -25.43 10.48
N TYR A 354 4.13 -24.16 10.34
CA TYR A 354 5.01 -23.06 9.93
C TYR A 354 5.36 -22.11 11.07
N ARG A 355 4.79 -22.31 12.27
CA ARG A 355 4.89 -21.38 13.41
C ARG A 355 6.33 -21.04 13.79
N GLU A 356 7.21 -22.05 13.82
CA GLU A 356 8.61 -21.85 14.17
C GLU A 356 9.34 -21.03 13.09
N ALA A 357 9.15 -21.39 11.83
CA ALA A 357 9.72 -20.64 10.69
C ALA A 357 9.21 -19.19 10.65
N ALA A 358 7.91 -18.99 10.88
CA ALA A 358 7.30 -17.67 10.94
C ALA A 358 7.84 -16.84 12.12
N MET A 359 8.05 -17.46 13.30
CA MET A 359 8.60 -16.77 14.46
C MET A 359 10.05 -16.33 14.21
N VAL A 360 10.88 -17.20 13.62
CA VAL A 360 12.26 -16.84 13.23
C VAL A 360 12.24 -15.66 12.24
N THR A 361 11.37 -15.71 11.24
CA THR A 361 11.21 -14.61 10.27
C THR A 361 10.81 -13.30 10.95
N LEU A 362 9.80 -13.34 11.82
CA LEU A 362 9.30 -12.17 12.54
C LEU A 362 10.39 -11.52 13.38
N LEU A 363 11.06 -12.32 14.23
CA LEU A 363 12.09 -11.83 15.14
C LEU A 363 13.30 -11.24 14.41
N LEU A 364 13.76 -11.91 13.34
CA LEU A 364 14.83 -11.38 12.50
C LEU A 364 14.42 -10.08 11.81
N THR A 365 13.19 -9.99 11.28
CA THR A 365 12.71 -8.78 10.62
C THR A 365 12.61 -7.61 11.60
N VAL A 366 12.07 -7.83 12.81
CA VAL A 366 11.95 -6.79 13.85
C VAL A 366 13.31 -6.39 14.42
N SER A 367 14.32 -7.27 14.38
CA SER A 367 15.65 -6.95 14.92
C SER A 367 16.36 -5.80 14.24
N GLY A 368 15.95 -5.45 13.01
CA GLY A 368 16.56 -4.39 12.23
C GLY A 368 18.01 -4.65 11.84
N MET A 369 18.53 -5.89 11.95
CA MET A 369 19.91 -6.23 11.63
C MET A 369 20.20 -6.11 10.12
N HIS A 370 21.44 -5.70 9.77
CA HIS A 370 21.85 -5.48 8.38
C HIS A 370 23.17 -6.22 8.04
N PRO A 371 23.29 -7.54 8.23
CA PRO A 371 24.50 -8.26 7.85
C PRO A 371 24.75 -8.13 6.34
N LEU A 372 26.00 -7.94 5.95
CA LEU A 372 26.42 -7.83 4.55
C LEU A 372 25.70 -6.70 3.77
N SER A 373 25.27 -5.65 4.47
CA SER A 373 24.48 -4.55 3.89
C SER A 373 23.14 -5.00 3.29
N LEU A 374 22.57 -6.13 3.77
CA LEU A 374 21.27 -6.65 3.37
C LEU A 374 20.28 -6.46 4.54
N GLY A 375 19.14 -5.84 4.26
CA GLY A 375 18.15 -5.49 5.29
C GLY A 375 17.52 -6.69 6.01
N ALA A 376 17.09 -6.45 7.24
CA ALA A 376 16.49 -7.47 8.11
C ALA A 376 15.34 -8.29 7.47
N PRO A 377 14.43 -7.70 6.65
CA PRO A 377 13.36 -8.47 6.00
C PRO A 377 13.89 -9.56 5.05
N PHE A 378 14.98 -9.29 4.33
CA PHE A 378 15.63 -10.29 3.48
C PHE A 378 16.14 -11.49 4.30
N TRP A 379 16.88 -11.22 5.36
CA TRP A 379 17.39 -12.26 6.24
C TRP A 379 16.29 -13.04 6.97
N GLY A 380 15.25 -12.32 7.38
CA GLY A 380 14.06 -12.93 7.98
C GLY A 380 13.40 -13.91 7.04
N LEU A 381 13.17 -13.52 5.77
CA LEU A 381 12.60 -14.40 4.74
C LEU A 381 13.49 -15.63 4.49
N LEU A 382 14.80 -15.43 4.29
CA LEU A 382 15.75 -16.50 4.01
C LEU A 382 15.81 -17.50 5.16
N ALA A 383 15.95 -17.00 6.40
CA ALA A 383 16.02 -17.86 7.59
C ALA A 383 14.70 -18.62 7.83
N GLY A 384 13.55 -17.97 7.62
CA GLY A 384 12.26 -18.62 7.74
C GLY A 384 12.06 -19.76 6.75
N VAL A 385 12.40 -19.53 5.48
CA VAL A 385 12.37 -20.59 4.45
C VAL A 385 13.34 -21.73 4.80
N ALA A 386 14.57 -21.40 5.23
CA ALA A 386 15.54 -22.40 5.66
C ALA A 386 15.04 -23.23 6.87
N THR A 387 14.48 -22.58 7.89
CA THR A 387 13.87 -23.24 9.06
C THR A 387 12.75 -24.19 8.63
N HIS A 388 11.86 -23.75 7.72
CA HIS A 388 10.80 -24.60 7.19
C HIS A 388 11.34 -25.84 6.49
N LEU A 389 12.34 -25.69 5.62
CA LEU A 389 12.93 -26.80 4.87
C LEU A 389 13.64 -27.81 5.79
N ILE A 390 14.33 -27.33 6.84
CA ILE A 390 14.97 -28.18 7.83
C ILE A 390 13.92 -28.95 8.64
N ALA A 391 12.89 -28.26 9.14
CA ALA A 391 11.83 -28.89 9.91
C ALA A 391 11.04 -29.95 9.12
N LYS A 392 10.85 -29.74 7.82
CA LYS A 392 10.21 -30.70 6.92
C LYS A 392 11.05 -31.97 6.78
N ARG A 393 12.39 -31.84 6.73
CA ARG A 393 13.32 -32.96 6.58
C ARG A 393 13.41 -33.84 7.83
N ILE A 394 13.18 -33.28 9.01
CA ILE A 394 13.19 -34.00 10.31
C ILE A 394 11.90 -34.83 10.50
N ARG A 395 10.79 -34.40 9.88
CA ARG A 395 9.47 -35.04 9.99
C ARG A 395 9.19 -36.09 8.91
N ALA A 396 10.03 -36.16 7.87
CA ALA A 396 10.01 -37.17 6.79
C ALA A 396 10.97 -38.30 7.10
#